data_0882c3df72703786c7cd2bb6bbeb13d3
#
_entry.id   0882c3df72703786c7cd2bb6bbeb13d3
#
_cell.length_a   1.000
_cell.length_b   1.000
_cell.length_c   1.000
_cell.angle_alpha   90.00
_cell.angle_beta   90.00
_cell.angle_gamma   90.00
#
_symmetry.space_group_name_H-M   'P 1'
#
loop_
_entity.id
_entity.type
_entity.pdbx_description
1 polymer ?
#
loop_
_entity_poly.entity_id
_entity_poly.type
_entity_poly.pdbx_seq_one_letter_code
_entity_poly.pdbx_strand_id
1 'polypeptide(L)'
;MVPTRITSNDYPAIAFAAEHAVWVGLVLRLFLAWFLPWLLDDGRFIPEVAYTDIDFHVFTDAADYIKNGQSPYDRHTYRYTPFLAELLAHMPKEAGRYLFCIADALCGWIILRFRRKNRAETDDNNTWVKLQDALWWMYNPL
;
A
#
# COMPACT_ATOMS: atom_id res chain seq x y z
N MET A 1 -12.52 12.12 -35.42
CA MET A 1 -11.55 11.03 -35.36
C MET A 1 -11.90 10.23 -34.14
N VAL A 2 -12.47 9.04 -34.28
CA VAL A 2 -12.77 8.15 -33.14
C VAL A 2 -11.45 7.58 -32.66
N PRO A 3 -11.08 7.71 -31.40
CA PRO A 3 -9.84 7.12 -30.88
C PRO A 3 -9.90 5.61 -31.12
N THR A 4 -8.87 5.07 -31.77
CA THR A 4 -8.71 3.63 -32.00
C THR A 4 -8.82 2.90 -30.66
N ARG A 5 -9.78 1.99 -30.55
CA ARG A 5 -10.02 1.16 -29.38
C ARG A 5 -8.79 0.28 -29.16
N ILE A 6 -7.98 0.61 -28.18
CA ILE A 6 -6.80 -0.19 -27.84
C ILE A 6 -7.28 -1.48 -27.18
N THR A 7 -6.82 -2.59 -27.72
CA THR A 7 -7.17 -3.94 -27.26
C THR A 7 -6.08 -4.52 -26.36
N SER A 8 -6.41 -5.54 -25.57
CA SER A 8 -5.44 -6.26 -24.74
C SER A 8 -4.30 -6.88 -25.54
N ASN A 9 -4.51 -7.16 -26.82
CA ASN A 9 -3.51 -7.78 -27.71
C ASN A 9 -2.40 -6.81 -28.12
N ASP A 10 -2.67 -5.50 -28.09
CA ASP A 10 -1.69 -4.49 -28.48
C ASP A 10 -0.59 -4.32 -27.40
N TYR A 11 -0.93 -4.62 -26.13
CA TYR A 11 -0.01 -4.47 -25.00
C TYR A 11 -0.21 -5.58 -23.95
N PRO A 12 0.27 -6.80 -24.20
CA PRO A 12 -0.01 -7.96 -23.34
C PRO A 12 0.53 -7.80 -21.89
N ALA A 13 1.68 -7.16 -21.71
CA ALA A 13 2.24 -6.91 -20.38
C ALA A 13 1.37 -5.94 -19.55
N ILE A 14 0.82 -4.92 -20.19
CA ILE A 14 -0.08 -3.95 -19.55
C ILE A 14 -1.41 -4.60 -19.19
N ALA A 15 -1.96 -5.43 -20.08
CA ALA A 15 -3.18 -6.18 -19.83
C ALA A 15 -3.00 -7.14 -18.65
N PHE A 16 -1.89 -7.86 -18.59
CA PHE A 16 -1.53 -8.73 -17.48
C PHE A 16 -1.42 -7.96 -16.16
N ALA A 17 -0.69 -6.82 -16.16
CA ALA A 17 -0.54 -5.98 -14.97
C ALA A 17 -1.88 -5.43 -14.47
N ALA A 18 -2.79 -5.03 -15.38
CA ALA A 18 -4.13 -4.55 -15.02
C ALA A 18 -5.03 -5.67 -14.45
N GLU A 19 -4.91 -6.88 -15.00
CA GLU A 19 -5.67 -8.05 -14.54
C GLU A 19 -5.21 -8.52 -13.16
N HIS A 20 -3.90 -8.54 -12.94
CA HIS A 20 -3.26 -9.01 -11.71
C HIS A 20 -2.83 -7.86 -10.79
N ALA A 21 -3.40 -6.68 -10.95
CA ALA A 21 -2.96 -5.45 -10.28
C ALA A 21 -2.81 -5.60 -8.76
N VAL A 22 -3.71 -6.32 -8.10
CA VAL A 22 -3.64 -6.53 -6.64
C VAL A 22 -2.37 -7.27 -6.25
N TRP A 23 -2.06 -8.37 -6.93
CA TRP A 23 -0.89 -9.18 -6.63
C TRP A 23 0.42 -8.50 -7.01
N VAL A 24 0.47 -7.91 -8.21
CA VAL A 24 1.66 -7.17 -8.67
C VAL A 24 1.92 -5.96 -7.79
N GLY A 25 0.87 -5.21 -7.43
CA GLY A 25 0.98 -4.07 -6.53
C GLY A 25 1.39 -4.46 -5.12
N LEU A 26 0.87 -5.57 -4.58
CA LEU A 26 1.28 -6.09 -3.28
C LEU A 26 2.76 -6.48 -3.27
N VAL A 27 3.20 -7.27 -4.27
CA VAL A 27 4.61 -7.70 -4.39
C VAL A 27 5.53 -6.48 -4.50
N LEU A 28 5.16 -5.49 -5.31
CA LEU A 28 5.93 -4.25 -5.45
C LEU A 28 6.05 -3.53 -4.10
N ARG A 29 4.94 -3.35 -3.35
CA ARG A 29 4.96 -2.70 -2.03
C ARG A 29 5.78 -3.45 -1.01
N LEU A 30 5.64 -4.77 -0.94
CA LEU A 30 6.45 -5.61 -0.03
C LEU A 30 7.94 -5.50 -0.36
N PHE A 31 8.29 -5.50 -1.65
CA PHE A 31 9.66 -5.31 -2.08
C PHE A 31 10.19 -3.91 -1.69
N LEU A 32 9.42 -2.85 -1.93
CA LEU A 32 9.82 -1.49 -1.57
C LEU A 32 9.91 -1.32 -0.05
N ALA A 33 8.97 -1.87 0.71
CA ALA A 33 8.97 -1.82 2.18
C ALA A 33 10.15 -2.57 2.82
N TRP A 34 10.73 -3.53 2.11
CA TRP A 34 11.95 -4.22 2.51
C TRP A 34 13.21 -3.48 2.02
N PHE A 35 13.24 -3.10 0.74
CA PHE A 35 14.43 -2.59 0.08
C PHE A 35 14.74 -1.13 0.42
N LEU A 36 13.73 -0.25 0.43
CA LEU A 36 13.95 1.19 0.63
C LEU A 36 14.44 1.55 2.04
N PRO A 37 13.93 0.96 3.14
CA PRO A 37 14.52 1.19 4.45
C PRO A 37 15.98 0.76 4.53
N TRP A 38 16.31 -0.39 3.95
CA TRP A 38 17.69 -0.84 3.87
C TRP A 38 18.58 0.12 3.07
N LEU A 39 18.05 0.74 2.03
CA LEU A 39 18.79 1.64 1.16
C LEU A 39 18.94 3.05 1.77
N LEU A 40 17.91 3.57 2.43
CA LEU A 40 17.79 4.99 2.78
C LEU A 40 17.85 5.25 4.29
N ASP A 41 17.24 4.42 5.14
CA ASP A 41 17.12 4.70 6.57
C ASP A 41 18.47 4.62 7.31
N ASP A 42 19.43 3.85 6.80
CA ASP A 42 20.78 3.76 7.37
C ASP A 42 21.70 4.94 6.98
N GLY A 43 21.22 5.91 6.20
CA GLY A 43 22.02 7.06 5.75
C GLY A 43 23.21 6.72 4.84
N ARG A 44 23.27 5.51 4.28
CA ARG A 44 24.43 5.01 3.50
C ARG A 44 24.58 5.71 2.15
N PHE A 45 23.47 6.06 1.52
CA PHE A 45 23.46 6.61 0.17
C PHE A 45 23.05 8.08 0.15
N ILE A 46 22.06 8.47 0.94
CA ILE A 46 21.56 9.84 1.04
C ILE A 46 21.33 10.17 2.52
N PRO A 47 22.28 10.85 3.19
CA PRO A 47 22.26 11.01 4.66
C PRO A 47 21.06 11.76 5.23
N GLU A 48 20.37 12.58 4.41
CA GLU A 48 19.26 13.43 4.87
C GLU A 48 17.88 12.88 4.45
N VAL A 49 17.82 11.73 3.80
CA VAL A 49 16.59 11.12 3.30
C VAL A 49 16.33 9.82 4.02
N ALA A 50 15.19 9.74 4.72
CA ALA A 50 14.68 8.50 5.29
C ALA A 50 13.41 8.07 4.53
N TYR A 51 13.28 6.79 4.29
CA TYR A 51 12.06 6.21 3.73
C TYR A 51 10.99 6.03 4.81
N THR A 52 11.43 5.71 6.02
CA THR A 52 10.51 5.47 7.14
C THR A 52 9.85 6.77 7.57
N ASP A 53 8.53 6.83 7.38
CA ASP A 53 7.72 7.99 7.73
C ASP A 53 7.68 8.22 9.25
N ILE A 54 7.55 9.49 9.63
CA ILE A 54 7.37 9.91 11.03
C ILE A 54 6.18 9.20 11.67
N ASP A 55 5.08 9.01 10.94
CA ASP A 55 3.89 8.32 11.43
C ASP A 55 4.18 6.87 11.81
N PHE A 56 5.03 6.16 11.06
CA PHE A 56 5.43 4.81 11.42
C PHE A 56 6.16 4.75 12.77
N HIS A 57 7.01 5.73 13.07
CA HIS A 57 7.65 5.86 14.38
C HIS A 57 6.63 6.12 15.48
N VAL A 58 5.63 6.97 15.23
CA VAL A 58 4.54 7.23 16.19
C VAL A 58 3.78 5.95 16.51
N PHE A 59 3.48 5.12 15.52
CA PHE A 59 2.80 3.84 15.72
C PHE A 59 3.64 2.84 16.52
N THR A 60 4.92 2.71 16.17
CA THR A 60 5.83 1.76 16.84
C THR A 60 6.16 2.18 18.25
N ASP A 61 6.34 3.48 18.51
CA ASP A 61 6.54 4.00 19.87
C ASP A 61 5.30 3.74 20.74
N ALA A 62 4.08 4.01 20.22
CA ALA A 62 2.84 3.73 20.94
C ALA A 62 2.68 2.23 21.26
N ALA A 63 3.09 1.35 20.35
CA ALA A 63 3.12 -0.09 20.57
C ALA A 63 4.11 -0.48 21.69
N ASP A 64 5.27 0.17 21.75
CA ASP A 64 6.24 -0.06 22.83
C ASP A 64 5.73 0.43 24.20
N TYR A 65 4.96 1.54 24.25
CA TYR A 65 4.30 1.96 25.50
C TYR A 65 3.34 0.88 26.00
N ILE A 66 2.52 0.28 25.11
CA ILE A 66 1.63 -0.84 25.48
C ILE A 66 2.41 -2.05 26.01
N LYS A 67 3.51 -2.44 25.33
CA LYS A 67 4.37 -3.55 25.79
C LYS A 67 4.89 -3.33 27.23
N ASN A 68 5.10 -2.08 27.60
CA ASN A 68 5.55 -1.69 28.93
C ASN A 68 4.40 -1.45 29.94
N GLY A 69 3.16 -1.79 29.58
CA GLY A 69 1.98 -1.61 30.43
C GLY A 69 1.52 -0.15 30.57
N GLN A 70 1.94 0.71 29.66
CA GLN A 70 1.62 2.14 29.63
C GLN A 70 0.53 2.43 28.61
N SER A 71 -0.06 3.63 28.66
CA SER A 71 -1.04 4.07 27.67
C SER A 71 -0.37 4.41 26.33
N PRO A 72 -0.94 4.02 25.18
CA PRO A 72 -0.42 4.45 23.88
C PRO A 72 -0.48 5.98 23.69
N TYR A 73 -1.35 6.65 24.46
CA TYR A 73 -1.52 8.11 24.45
C TYR A 73 -0.46 8.86 25.26
N ASP A 74 0.37 8.15 26.04
CA ASP A 74 1.55 8.73 26.67
C ASP A 74 2.57 9.17 25.61
N ARG A 75 2.50 8.61 24.40
CA ARG A 75 3.14 9.17 23.21
C ARG A 75 2.37 10.42 22.76
N HIS A 76 2.86 11.59 23.09
CA HIS A 76 2.18 12.88 22.91
C HIS A 76 1.57 13.12 21.51
N THR A 77 2.17 12.58 20.46
CA THR A 77 1.69 12.75 19.07
C THR A 77 0.75 11.61 18.59
N TYR A 78 0.55 10.55 19.41
CA TYR A 78 -0.34 9.47 19.03
C TYR A 78 -1.81 9.91 19.07
N ARG A 79 -2.51 9.88 17.92
CA ARG A 79 -3.91 10.31 17.75
C ARG A 79 -4.81 9.22 17.16
N TYR A 80 -4.31 8.02 17.08
CA TYR A 80 -4.99 6.88 16.45
C TYR A 80 -5.72 6.02 17.49
N THR A 81 -6.43 4.99 17.00
CA THR A 81 -7.16 4.08 17.89
C THR A 81 -6.18 3.24 18.73
N PRO A 82 -6.49 2.94 20.01
CA PRO A 82 -5.61 2.11 20.85
C PRO A 82 -5.48 0.69 20.28
N PHE A 83 -6.48 0.21 19.53
CA PHE A 83 -6.46 -1.08 18.86
C PHE A 83 -5.27 -1.24 17.91
N LEU A 84 -4.90 -0.18 17.16
CA LEU A 84 -3.76 -0.23 16.25
C LEU A 84 -2.44 -0.43 17.02
N ALA A 85 -2.24 0.33 18.10
CA ALA A 85 -1.06 0.20 18.93
C ALA A 85 -0.99 -1.18 19.62
N GLU A 86 -2.13 -1.70 20.10
CA GLU A 86 -2.25 -3.04 20.67
C GLU A 86 -1.88 -4.13 19.64
N LEU A 87 -2.42 -4.03 18.41
CA LEU A 87 -2.11 -4.97 17.34
C LEU A 87 -0.60 -4.98 17.03
N LEU A 88 0.01 -3.80 16.92
CA LEU A 88 1.44 -3.67 16.64
C LEU A 88 2.32 -4.11 17.83
N ALA A 89 1.81 -3.98 19.07
CA ALA A 89 2.53 -4.44 20.25
C ALA A 89 2.77 -5.96 20.25
N HIS A 90 1.90 -6.74 19.59
CA HIS A 90 2.05 -8.19 19.47
C HIS A 90 2.91 -8.63 18.28
N MET A 91 3.47 -7.69 17.52
CA MET A 91 4.25 -7.96 16.31
C MET A 91 5.68 -7.40 16.43
N PRO A 92 6.66 -7.96 15.68
CA PRO A 92 7.94 -7.29 15.46
C PRO A 92 7.73 -5.92 14.80
N LYS A 93 8.57 -4.93 15.12
CA LYS A 93 8.45 -3.57 14.58
C LYS A 93 8.38 -3.54 13.06
N GLU A 94 9.25 -4.32 12.42
CA GLU A 94 9.32 -4.40 10.96
C GLU A 94 8.06 -5.01 10.33
N ALA A 95 7.39 -5.89 11.06
CA ALA A 95 6.16 -6.54 10.57
C ALA A 95 5.00 -5.56 10.39
N GLY A 96 4.99 -4.45 11.12
CA GLY A 96 4.01 -3.37 10.96
C GLY A 96 3.98 -2.82 9.53
N ARG A 97 5.14 -2.64 8.88
CA ARG A 97 5.24 -2.18 7.49
C ARG A 97 4.53 -3.13 6.53
N TYR A 98 4.75 -4.43 6.70
CA TYR A 98 4.12 -5.45 5.86
C TYR A 98 2.61 -5.54 6.12
N LEU A 99 2.18 -5.35 7.36
CA LEU A 99 0.77 -5.26 7.72
C LEU A 99 0.07 -4.12 6.96
N PHE A 100 0.68 -2.93 6.92
CA PHE A 100 0.14 -1.80 6.17
C PHE A 100 0.11 -2.06 4.66
N CYS A 101 1.14 -2.69 4.08
CA CYS A 101 1.13 -3.10 2.67
C CYS A 101 -0.02 -4.06 2.36
N ILE A 102 -0.30 -5.02 3.24
CA ILE A 102 -1.40 -5.98 3.08
C ILE A 102 -2.75 -5.26 3.21
N ALA A 103 -2.90 -4.38 4.21
CA ALA A 103 -4.13 -3.61 4.40
C ALA A 103 -4.44 -2.71 3.20
N ASP A 104 -3.43 -2.04 2.65
CA ASP A 104 -3.57 -1.21 1.46
C ASP A 104 -3.93 -2.04 0.21
N ALA A 105 -3.29 -3.19 0.02
CA ALA A 105 -3.64 -4.11 -1.06
C ALA A 105 -5.09 -4.62 -0.94
N LEU A 106 -5.55 -4.89 0.28
CA LEU A 106 -6.93 -5.28 0.55
C LEU A 106 -7.91 -4.16 0.21
N CYS A 107 -7.61 -2.92 0.61
CA CYS A 107 -8.41 -1.76 0.23
C CYS A 107 -8.46 -1.59 -1.29
N GLY A 108 -7.33 -1.69 -1.97
CA GLY A 108 -7.25 -1.66 -3.42
C GLY A 108 -8.07 -2.76 -4.09
N TRP A 109 -8.01 -3.98 -3.57
CA TRP A 109 -8.82 -5.09 -4.05
C TRP A 109 -10.32 -4.82 -3.92
N ILE A 110 -10.76 -4.31 -2.78
CA ILE A 110 -12.16 -3.95 -2.53
C ILE A 110 -12.61 -2.88 -3.54
N ILE A 111 -11.85 -1.80 -3.70
CA ILE A 111 -12.16 -0.71 -4.63
C ILE A 111 -12.25 -1.23 -6.06
N LEU A 112 -11.28 -2.02 -6.51
CA LEU A 112 -11.28 -2.59 -7.85
C LEU A 112 -12.47 -3.53 -8.06
N ARG A 113 -12.84 -4.31 -7.04
CA ARG A 113 -14.01 -5.19 -7.10
C ARG A 113 -15.31 -4.41 -7.27
N PHE A 114 -15.50 -3.32 -6.49
CA PHE A 114 -16.67 -2.44 -6.63
C PHE A 114 -16.72 -1.78 -8.01
N ARG A 115 -15.62 -1.25 -8.48
CA ARG A 115 -15.54 -0.63 -9.81
C ARG A 115 -15.83 -1.62 -10.95
N ARG A 116 -15.31 -2.84 -10.86
CA ARG A 116 -15.60 -3.89 -11.85
C ARG A 116 -17.09 -4.25 -11.88
N LYS A 117 -17.74 -4.33 -10.71
CA LYS A 117 -19.18 -4.60 -10.62
C LYS A 117 -19.99 -3.50 -11.32
N ASN A 118 -19.74 -2.25 -10.98
CA ASN A 118 -20.47 -1.11 -11.55
C ASN A 118 -20.27 -1.00 -13.09
N ARG A 119 -19.10 -1.41 -13.60
CA ARG A 119 -18.81 -1.41 -15.04
C ARG A 119 -19.47 -2.55 -15.81
N ALA A 120 -19.64 -3.70 -15.18
CA ALA A 120 -20.39 -4.80 -15.80
C ALA A 120 -21.81 -4.37 -16.14
N GLU A 121 -22.37 -3.42 -15.41
CA GLU A 121 -23.67 -2.82 -15.66
C GLU A 121 -23.65 -1.80 -16.83
N THR A 122 -22.48 -1.23 -17.18
CA THR A 122 -22.33 -0.19 -18.22
C THR A 122 -21.70 -0.68 -19.53
N ASP A 123 -21.44 -1.98 -19.66
CA ASP A 123 -20.82 -2.63 -20.84
C ASP A 123 -19.48 -1.99 -21.32
N ASP A 124 -18.75 -1.32 -20.42
CA ASP A 124 -17.47 -0.70 -20.73
C ASP A 124 -16.29 -1.65 -20.46
N ASN A 125 -15.94 -2.43 -21.47
CA ASN A 125 -14.82 -3.38 -21.43
C ASN A 125 -13.47 -2.77 -21.86
N ASN A 126 -13.31 -1.45 -21.83
CA ASN A 126 -12.09 -0.78 -22.26
C ASN A 126 -10.89 -1.10 -21.37
N THR A 127 -9.83 -1.68 -21.94
CA THR A 127 -8.60 -2.06 -21.24
C THR A 127 -7.89 -0.86 -20.58
N TRP A 128 -7.95 0.32 -21.19
CA TRP A 128 -7.37 1.55 -20.64
C TRP A 128 -8.00 1.97 -19.32
N VAL A 129 -9.29 1.83 -19.20
CA VAL A 129 -10.00 2.21 -17.96
C VAL A 129 -9.71 1.22 -16.84
N LYS A 130 -9.53 -0.08 -17.15
CA LYS A 130 -9.06 -1.08 -16.18
C LYS A 130 -7.65 -0.78 -15.71
N LEU A 131 -6.78 -0.36 -16.60
CA LEU A 131 -5.41 0.03 -16.30
C LEU A 131 -5.34 1.30 -15.46
N GLN A 132 -6.13 2.32 -15.79
CA GLN A 132 -6.18 3.55 -14.99
C GLN A 132 -6.55 3.28 -13.54
N ASP A 133 -7.55 2.44 -13.28
CA ASP A 133 -7.92 2.07 -11.91
C ASP A 133 -6.78 1.35 -11.18
N ALA A 134 -6.08 0.45 -11.88
CA ALA A 134 -4.94 -0.25 -11.32
C ALA A 134 -3.78 0.70 -11.01
N LEU A 135 -3.45 1.60 -11.96
CA LEU A 135 -2.37 2.58 -11.80
C LEU A 135 -2.61 3.55 -10.64
N TRP A 136 -3.83 4.04 -10.51
CA TRP A 136 -4.14 5.02 -9.46
C TRP A 136 -4.07 4.45 -8.06
N TRP A 137 -4.35 3.18 -7.86
CA TRP A 137 -4.39 2.60 -6.52
C TRP A 137 -3.28 1.60 -6.27
N MET A 138 -3.12 0.60 -7.15
CA MET A 138 -2.23 -0.53 -6.87
C MET A 138 -0.76 -0.23 -7.14
N TYR A 139 -0.46 0.69 -8.07
CA TYR A 139 0.90 1.06 -8.44
C TYR A 139 1.36 2.41 -7.87
N ASN A 140 0.51 3.12 -7.13
CA ASN A 140 0.95 4.27 -6.36
C ASN A 140 1.77 3.78 -5.16
N PRO A 141 3.05 4.16 -5.03
CA PRO A 141 3.95 3.66 -3.97
C PRO A 141 3.77 4.35 -2.61
N LEU A 142 2.86 5.32 -2.49
CA LEU A 142 2.59 6.07 -1.24
C LEU A 142 1.68 5.31 -0.31
#